data_79cce56c6e6ab5637c35b27f1c9fb720
#
_entry.id   79cce56c6e6ab5637c35b27f1c9fb720
#
_cell.length_a   1.000
_cell.length_b   1.000
_cell.length_c   1.000
_cell.angle_alpha   90.00
_cell.angle_beta   90.00
_cell.angle_gamma   90.00
#
_symmetry.space_group_name_H-M   'P 1'
#
loop_
_entity.id
_entity.type
_entity.pdbx_description
1 polymer ?
#
loop_
_entity_poly.entity_id
_entity_poly.type
_entity_poly.pdbx_seq_one_letter_code
_entity_poly.pdbx_strand_id
1 'polypeptide(L)'
;MEIIYSEAALTGQPVFGIVDDTIAAKTKPSSQALHPIEDAYFHQSHLKGKQGYGHQAVSVMLSCNGIVLNYAFVLYNKSISKIDIVQDIAKELPVPPVKSYFLCDCWYVSEKIINTFAVQGFHTIGALKTNRLLYPSGMKKKLSELAAELSVTHKNFDLVTVKGRNSSLTPTMSTLPA
;
A
#
# COMPACT_ATOMS: atom_id res chain seq x y z
N MET A 1 2.93 4.74 -18.36
CA MET A 1 3.98 3.90 -17.74
C MET A 1 5.34 4.11 -18.39
N GLU A 2 5.46 4.04 -19.71
CA GLU A 2 6.73 4.29 -20.43
C GLU A 2 7.43 5.59 -20.01
N ILE A 3 6.68 6.67 -19.85
CA ILE A 3 7.21 7.96 -19.39
C ILE A 3 7.93 7.84 -18.05
N ILE A 4 7.30 7.15 -17.06
CA ILE A 4 7.89 6.99 -15.72
C ILE A 4 9.17 6.15 -15.77
N TYR A 5 9.14 5.05 -16.53
CA TYR A 5 10.30 4.15 -16.61
C TYR A 5 11.45 4.72 -17.45
N SER A 6 11.12 5.48 -18.49
CA SER A 6 12.12 6.23 -19.25
C SER A 6 12.79 7.31 -18.40
N GLU A 7 12.00 8.05 -17.62
CA GLU A 7 12.54 9.04 -16.67
C GLU A 7 13.44 8.40 -15.63
N ALA A 8 13.01 7.25 -15.06
CA ALA A 8 13.82 6.51 -14.12
C ALA A 8 15.14 6.00 -14.71
N ALA A 9 15.09 5.48 -15.94
CA ALA A 9 16.30 5.03 -16.65
C ALA A 9 17.26 6.17 -16.96
N LEU A 10 16.74 7.35 -17.32
CA LEU A 10 17.54 8.53 -17.64
C LEU A 10 18.17 9.17 -16.40
N THR A 11 17.42 9.24 -15.31
CA THR A 11 17.81 10.00 -14.11
C THR A 11 18.45 9.14 -13.02
N GLY A 12 18.27 7.82 -13.08
CA GLY A 12 18.63 6.89 -12.00
C GLY A 12 17.76 7.04 -10.73
N GLN A 13 16.70 7.87 -10.79
CA GLN A 13 15.82 8.10 -9.65
C GLN A 13 14.86 6.92 -9.46
N PRO A 14 14.52 6.56 -8.20
CA PRO A 14 13.64 5.44 -7.93
C PRO A 14 12.22 5.66 -8.45
N VAL A 15 11.57 4.58 -8.88
CA VAL A 15 10.13 4.56 -9.13
C VAL A 15 9.40 4.23 -7.83
N PHE A 16 8.37 4.99 -7.52
CA PHE A 16 7.46 4.72 -6.42
C PHE A 16 6.12 4.24 -7.00
N GLY A 17 5.74 2.99 -6.68
CA GLY A 17 4.38 2.50 -6.84
C GLY A 17 3.59 2.84 -5.58
N ILE A 18 2.45 3.51 -5.72
CA ILE A 18 1.66 4.00 -4.59
C ILE A 18 0.25 3.45 -4.71
N VAL A 19 -0.24 2.74 -3.70
CA VAL A 19 -1.62 2.29 -3.64
C VAL A 19 -2.40 3.06 -2.58
N ASP A 20 -3.60 3.46 -2.96
CA ASP A 20 -4.58 4.03 -2.03
C ASP A 20 -6.00 3.72 -2.50
N ASP A 21 -6.96 3.81 -1.59
CA ASP A 21 -8.37 3.74 -1.94
C ASP A 21 -9.13 4.98 -1.49
N THR A 22 -10.13 5.35 -2.26
CA THR A 22 -10.94 6.52 -1.97
C THR A 22 -12.43 6.20 -2.10
N ILE A 23 -13.26 6.91 -1.32
CA ILE A 23 -14.72 6.83 -1.40
C ILE A 23 -15.25 8.14 -1.95
N ALA A 24 -15.78 8.10 -3.16
CA ALA A 24 -16.57 9.19 -3.74
C ALA A 24 -17.99 9.16 -3.15
N ALA A 25 -18.17 9.89 -2.05
CA ALA A 25 -19.45 9.92 -1.32
C ALA A 25 -20.59 10.46 -2.20
N LYS A 26 -21.73 9.77 -2.14
CA LYS A 26 -22.98 10.12 -2.81
C LYS A 26 -24.10 10.25 -1.80
N THR A 27 -25.12 11.00 -2.16
CA THR A 27 -26.39 11.01 -1.40
C THR A 27 -27.08 9.66 -1.62
N LYS A 28 -27.44 8.99 -0.53
CA LYS A 28 -28.21 7.76 -0.63
C LYS A 28 -29.57 8.06 -1.27
N PRO A 29 -29.97 7.34 -2.34
CA PRO A 29 -31.31 7.45 -2.90
C PRO A 29 -32.39 7.13 -1.85
N SER A 30 -33.58 7.70 -2.00
CA SER A 30 -34.71 7.29 -1.17
C SER A 30 -35.05 5.81 -1.42
N SER A 31 -35.74 5.19 -0.44
CA SER A 31 -36.18 3.79 -0.60
C SER A 31 -37.18 3.61 -1.77
N GLN A 32 -37.73 4.71 -2.27
CA GLN A 32 -38.66 4.73 -3.40
C GLN A 32 -38.00 5.01 -4.74
N ALA A 33 -36.65 5.17 -4.76
CA ALA A 33 -35.94 5.41 -6.01
C ALA A 33 -36.05 4.18 -6.93
N LEU A 34 -36.56 4.39 -8.14
CA LEU A 34 -36.67 3.34 -9.16
C LEU A 34 -35.30 2.88 -9.70
N HIS A 35 -34.34 3.78 -9.67
CA HIS A 35 -32.97 3.51 -10.15
C HIS A 35 -31.96 3.85 -9.07
N PRO A 36 -31.48 2.85 -8.31
CA PRO A 36 -30.35 3.05 -7.41
C PRO A 36 -29.11 3.42 -8.22
N ILE A 37 -28.16 4.10 -7.58
CA ILE A 37 -26.87 4.41 -8.21
C ILE A 37 -26.12 3.10 -8.40
N GLU A 38 -25.81 2.76 -9.65
CA GLU A 38 -25.07 1.55 -10.01
C GLU A 38 -23.71 1.52 -9.32
N ASP A 39 -23.30 0.37 -8.84
CA ASP A 39 -22.03 0.14 -8.12
C ASP A 39 -21.74 1.06 -6.93
N ALA A 40 -22.75 1.75 -6.40
CA ALA A 40 -22.64 2.49 -5.16
C ALA A 40 -23.09 1.64 -3.96
N TYR A 41 -22.23 1.54 -2.97
CA TYR A 41 -22.43 0.72 -1.77
C TYR A 41 -22.12 1.51 -0.49
N PHE A 42 -22.48 0.94 0.66
CA PHE A 42 -22.00 1.42 1.94
C PHE A 42 -20.58 0.91 2.16
N HIS A 43 -19.66 1.83 2.43
CA HIS A 43 -18.25 1.55 2.74
C HIS A 43 -17.88 2.13 4.10
N GLN A 44 -17.04 1.43 4.86
CA GLN A 44 -16.49 1.96 6.09
C GLN A 44 -15.43 3.02 5.78
N SER A 45 -15.70 4.27 6.14
CA SER A 45 -14.71 5.35 6.03
C SER A 45 -13.93 5.45 7.35
N HIS A 46 -12.66 5.07 7.32
CA HIS A 46 -11.78 5.21 8.49
C HIS A 46 -11.54 6.67 8.85
N LEU A 47 -11.44 7.56 7.86
CA LEU A 47 -11.25 9.00 8.08
C LEU A 47 -12.44 9.65 8.78
N LYS A 48 -13.66 9.22 8.48
CA LYS A 48 -14.88 9.79 9.06
C LYS A 48 -15.42 8.99 10.25
N GLY A 49 -14.82 7.83 10.57
CA GLY A 49 -15.30 6.94 11.63
C GLY A 49 -16.73 6.38 11.43
N LYS A 50 -17.29 6.53 10.24
CA LYS A 50 -18.66 6.12 9.92
C LYS A 50 -18.78 5.51 8.52
N GLN A 51 -19.87 4.84 8.26
CA GLN A 51 -20.19 4.36 6.92
C GLN A 51 -20.56 5.53 5.99
N GLY A 52 -19.99 5.51 4.79
CA GLY A 52 -20.36 6.38 3.69
C GLY A 52 -21.00 5.58 2.56
N TYR A 53 -22.04 6.13 1.95
CA TYR A 53 -22.62 5.58 0.72
C TYR A 53 -21.95 6.22 -0.49
N GLY A 54 -21.60 5.43 -1.48
CA GLY A 54 -20.97 5.93 -2.72
C GLY A 54 -20.15 4.89 -3.44
N HIS A 55 -19.35 5.34 -4.40
CA HIS A 55 -18.39 4.52 -5.10
C HIS A 55 -17.08 4.47 -4.32
N GLN A 56 -16.46 3.31 -4.23
CA GLN A 56 -15.10 3.17 -3.76
C GLN A 56 -14.21 2.74 -4.92
N ALA A 57 -13.04 3.34 -5.03
CA ALA A 57 -12.07 2.98 -6.05
C ALA A 57 -10.71 2.70 -5.40
N VAL A 58 -10.02 1.72 -5.97
CA VAL A 58 -8.62 1.42 -5.68
C VAL A 58 -7.78 2.01 -6.80
N SER A 59 -6.78 2.80 -6.45
CA SER A 59 -5.86 3.44 -7.39
C SER A 59 -4.43 2.97 -7.13
N VAL A 60 -3.72 2.67 -8.21
CA VAL A 60 -2.26 2.46 -8.19
C VAL A 60 -1.63 3.53 -9.05
N MET A 61 -0.80 4.36 -8.42
CA MET A 61 -0.06 5.43 -9.08
C MET A 61 1.41 5.06 -9.19
N LEU A 62 2.06 5.52 -10.25
CA LEU A 62 3.51 5.47 -10.40
C LEU A 62 4.07 6.89 -10.35
N SER A 63 5.17 7.05 -9.62
CA SER A 63 5.87 8.35 -9.51
C SER A 63 7.37 8.17 -9.68
N CYS A 64 8.00 9.10 -10.42
CA CYS A 64 9.44 9.22 -10.53
C CYS A 64 9.81 10.68 -10.77
N ASN A 65 10.79 11.20 -10.06
CA ASN A 65 11.35 12.55 -10.27
C ASN A 65 10.28 13.65 -10.39
N GLY A 66 9.26 13.63 -9.52
CA GLY A 66 8.16 14.61 -9.53
C GLY A 66 7.06 14.37 -10.56
N ILE A 67 7.23 13.46 -11.49
CA ILE A 67 6.17 13.02 -12.41
C ILE A 67 5.31 12.00 -11.68
N VAL A 68 3.99 12.16 -11.72
CA VAL A 68 3.02 11.23 -11.12
C VAL A 68 1.98 10.87 -12.17
N LEU A 69 1.80 9.57 -12.40
CA LEU A 69 0.79 9.05 -13.32
C LEU A 69 -0.07 8.00 -12.63
N ASN A 70 -1.35 8.02 -12.94
CA ASN A 70 -2.25 6.95 -12.52
C ASN A 70 -2.03 5.75 -13.45
N TYR A 71 -1.56 4.63 -12.87
CA TYR A 71 -1.33 3.38 -13.60
C TYR A 71 -2.61 2.58 -13.73
N ALA A 72 -3.36 2.44 -12.65
CA ALA A 72 -4.62 1.71 -12.62
C ALA A 72 -5.62 2.38 -11.68
N PHE A 73 -6.89 2.37 -12.10
CA PHE A 73 -8.02 2.87 -11.31
C PHE A 73 -9.18 1.89 -11.46
N VAL A 74 -9.54 1.19 -10.39
CA VAL A 74 -10.53 0.13 -10.40
C VAL A 74 -11.66 0.45 -9.43
N LEU A 75 -12.89 0.48 -9.92
CA LEU A 75 -14.07 0.60 -9.06
C LEU A 75 -14.24 -0.69 -8.24
N TYR A 76 -14.41 -0.52 -6.94
CA TYR A 76 -14.57 -1.60 -6.01
C TYR A 76 -16.06 -1.90 -5.79
N ASN A 77 -16.53 -3.01 -6.35
CA ASN A 77 -17.91 -3.48 -6.28
C ASN A 77 -18.16 -4.61 -5.27
N LYS A 78 -17.17 -4.90 -4.42
CA LYS A 78 -17.20 -5.98 -3.41
C LYS A 78 -17.20 -7.41 -3.95
N SER A 79 -17.15 -7.64 -5.25
CA SER A 79 -17.10 -8.98 -5.84
C SER A 79 -15.79 -9.70 -5.55
N ILE A 80 -14.69 -8.95 -5.53
CA ILE A 80 -13.34 -9.42 -5.17
C ILE A 80 -12.74 -8.52 -4.10
N SER A 81 -11.75 -9.00 -3.35
CA SER A 81 -11.12 -8.20 -2.32
C SER A 81 -10.22 -7.11 -2.93
N LYS A 82 -10.07 -5.97 -2.25
CA LYS A 82 -9.12 -4.92 -2.67
C LYS A 82 -7.67 -5.44 -2.73
N ILE A 83 -7.32 -6.39 -1.87
CA ILE A 83 -6.01 -7.05 -1.89
C ILE A 83 -5.81 -7.81 -3.20
N ASP A 84 -6.83 -8.55 -3.67
CA ASP A 84 -6.75 -9.29 -4.93
C ASP A 84 -6.69 -8.34 -6.13
N ILE A 85 -7.48 -7.25 -6.12
CA ILE A 85 -7.39 -6.19 -7.14
C ILE A 85 -5.95 -5.66 -7.25
N VAL A 86 -5.34 -5.27 -6.12
CA VAL A 86 -3.98 -4.73 -6.11
C VAL A 86 -2.97 -5.78 -6.53
N GLN A 87 -3.16 -7.04 -6.13
CA GLN A 87 -2.29 -8.14 -6.55
C GLN A 87 -2.34 -8.35 -8.06
N ASP A 88 -3.51 -8.33 -8.65
CA ASP A 88 -3.66 -8.53 -10.09
C ASP A 88 -3.04 -7.37 -10.88
N ILE A 89 -3.26 -6.12 -10.43
CA ILE A 89 -2.57 -4.96 -10.99
C ILE A 89 -1.05 -5.10 -10.87
N ALA A 90 -0.55 -5.56 -9.72
CA ALA A 90 0.89 -5.71 -9.49
C ALA A 90 1.54 -6.74 -10.41
N LYS A 91 0.86 -7.85 -10.72
CA LYS A 91 1.36 -8.89 -11.64
C LYS A 91 1.59 -8.35 -13.06
N GLU A 92 0.81 -7.34 -13.45
CA GLU A 92 0.90 -6.71 -14.77
C GLU A 92 1.96 -5.58 -14.83
N LEU A 93 2.49 -5.16 -13.67
CA LEU A 93 3.54 -4.15 -13.62
C LEU A 93 4.83 -4.73 -14.19
N PRO A 94 5.43 -4.10 -15.21
CA PRO A 94 6.76 -4.47 -15.63
C PRO A 94 7.81 -4.17 -14.55
N VAL A 95 8.90 -4.94 -14.58
CA VAL A 95 10.03 -4.72 -13.68
C VAL A 95 10.64 -3.34 -13.96
N PRO A 96 10.79 -2.46 -12.95
CA PRO A 96 11.38 -1.15 -13.14
C PRO A 96 12.87 -1.24 -13.46
N PRO A 97 13.42 -0.29 -14.25
CA PRO A 97 14.82 -0.29 -14.66
C PRO A 97 15.80 0.04 -13.54
N VAL A 98 15.31 0.55 -12.41
CA VAL A 98 16.11 0.98 -11.27
C VAL A 98 15.49 0.47 -9.96
N LYS A 99 16.24 0.54 -8.86
CA LYS A 99 15.72 0.21 -7.53
C LYS A 99 14.46 1.02 -7.23
N SER A 100 13.38 0.34 -6.91
CA SER A 100 12.05 0.93 -6.82
C SER A 100 11.32 0.51 -5.55
N TYR A 101 10.33 1.30 -5.17
CA TYR A 101 9.62 1.13 -3.90
C TYR A 101 8.12 1.11 -4.11
N PHE A 102 7.45 0.22 -3.37
CA PHE A 102 6.00 0.19 -3.28
C PHE A 102 5.55 0.77 -1.94
N LEU A 103 4.71 1.79 -1.99
CA LEU A 103 4.22 2.53 -0.84
C LEU A 103 2.75 2.18 -0.60
N CYS A 104 2.41 1.79 0.62
CA CYS A 104 1.03 1.50 0.99
C CYS A 104 0.76 1.82 2.46
N ASP A 105 -0.52 2.00 2.78
CA ASP A 105 -0.96 2.10 4.17
C ASP A 105 -0.97 0.72 4.86
N CYS A 106 -1.26 0.70 6.15
CA CYS A 106 -1.27 -0.53 6.95
C CYS A 106 -2.36 -1.53 6.54
N TRP A 107 -3.33 -1.11 5.74
CA TRP A 107 -4.42 -1.97 5.29
C TRP A 107 -3.95 -2.91 4.17
N TYR A 108 -3.09 -2.40 3.26
CA TYR A 108 -2.54 -3.16 2.14
C TYR A 108 -1.28 -3.95 2.49
N VAL A 109 -0.67 -3.74 3.66
CA VAL A 109 0.50 -4.52 4.08
C VAL A 109 0.07 -5.95 4.41
N SER A 110 0.29 -6.86 3.49
CA SER A 110 0.07 -8.30 3.63
C SER A 110 1.19 -9.06 2.92
N GLU A 111 1.46 -10.28 3.38
CA GLU A 111 2.47 -11.15 2.75
C GLU A 111 2.21 -11.30 1.24
N LYS A 112 0.96 -11.50 0.86
CA LYS A 112 0.52 -11.65 -0.53
C LYS A 112 0.92 -10.44 -1.39
N ILE A 113 0.68 -9.22 -0.91
CA ILE A 113 1.03 -7.98 -1.62
C ILE A 113 2.55 -7.79 -1.64
N ILE A 114 3.22 -7.95 -0.49
CA ILE A 114 4.67 -7.78 -0.39
C ILE A 114 5.38 -8.70 -1.38
N ASN A 115 5.03 -9.99 -1.40
CA ASN A 115 5.66 -10.97 -2.27
C ASN A 115 5.38 -10.67 -3.76
N THR A 116 4.15 -10.25 -4.11
CA THR A 116 3.82 -9.92 -5.50
C THR A 116 4.64 -8.74 -5.99
N PHE A 117 4.73 -7.65 -5.21
CA PHE A 117 5.55 -6.49 -5.58
C PHE A 117 7.05 -6.80 -5.56
N ALA A 118 7.52 -7.66 -4.66
CA ALA A 118 8.92 -8.08 -4.62
C ALA A 118 9.32 -8.84 -5.89
N VAL A 119 8.46 -9.72 -6.41
CA VAL A 119 8.67 -10.42 -7.69
C VAL A 119 8.78 -9.42 -8.85
N GLN A 120 8.03 -8.32 -8.80
CA GLN A 120 8.11 -7.24 -9.79
C GLN A 120 9.26 -6.23 -9.53
N GLY A 121 10.17 -6.52 -8.60
CA GLY A 121 11.35 -5.68 -8.35
C GLY A 121 11.11 -4.45 -7.46
N PHE A 122 9.98 -4.40 -6.75
CA PHE A 122 9.67 -3.31 -5.82
C PHE A 122 9.94 -3.72 -4.37
N HIS A 123 10.60 -2.86 -3.61
CA HIS A 123 10.74 -2.98 -2.16
C HIS A 123 9.56 -2.32 -1.47
N THR A 124 8.84 -3.05 -0.63
CA THR A 124 7.64 -2.51 0.05
C THR A 124 8.02 -1.63 1.24
N ILE A 125 7.44 -0.44 1.30
CA ILE A 125 7.44 0.46 2.45
C ILE A 125 5.99 0.66 2.88
N GLY A 126 5.63 0.18 4.05
CA GLY A 126 4.26 0.28 4.55
C GLY A 126 4.20 0.30 6.06
N ALA A 127 3.18 0.96 6.60
CA ALA A 127 2.95 1.00 8.04
C ALA A 127 2.42 -0.35 8.54
N LEU A 128 2.95 -0.84 9.64
CA LEU A 128 2.46 -2.06 10.29
C LEU A 128 1.58 -1.70 11.49
N LYS A 129 0.45 -2.40 11.63
CA LYS A 129 -0.36 -2.32 12.85
C LYS A 129 0.40 -2.96 14.02
N THR A 130 0.39 -2.33 15.18
CA THR A 130 1.12 -2.78 16.38
C THR A 130 0.70 -4.15 16.89
N ASN A 131 -0.52 -4.58 16.59
CA ASN A 131 -1.06 -5.90 16.96
C ASN A 131 -0.70 -7.01 15.95
N ARG A 132 0.06 -6.72 14.89
CA ARG A 132 0.52 -7.75 13.94
C ARG A 132 1.39 -8.77 14.63
N LEU A 133 1.20 -10.02 14.22
CA LEU A 133 2.05 -11.13 14.64
C LEU A 133 3.18 -11.29 13.63
N LEU A 134 4.39 -11.35 14.14
CA LEU A 134 5.61 -11.64 13.40
C LEU A 134 6.22 -12.93 13.92
N TYR A 135 7.09 -13.52 13.14
CA TYR A 135 7.76 -14.79 13.49
C TYR A 135 9.30 -14.64 13.41
N PRO A 136 9.90 -13.70 14.17
CA PRO A 136 11.36 -13.56 14.17
C PRO A 136 12.00 -14.86 14.67
N SER A 137 12.89 -15.43 13.86
CA SER A 137 13.56 -16.72 14.17
C SER A 137 12.58 -17.86 14.50
N GLY A 138 11.39 -17.85 13.86
CA GLY A 138 10.35 -18.87 14.08
C GLY A 138 9.49 -18.67 15.35
N MET A 139 9.78 -17.68 16.16
CA MET A 139 9.01 -17.40 17.40
C MET A 139 7.88 -16.40 17.13
N LYS A 140 6.66 -16.74 17.53
CA LYS A 140 5.49 -15.87 17.39
C LYS A 140 5.54 -14.73 18.40
N LYS A 141 5.61 -13.48 17.91
CA LYS A 141 5.59 -12.27 18.75
C LYS A 141 4.68 -11.21 18.14
N LYS A 142 4.05 -10.40 18.98
CA LYS A 142 3.38 -9.18 18.52
C LYS A 142 4.43 -8.13 18.12
N LEU A 143 4.12 -7.31 17.12
CA LEU A 143 5.01 -6.22 16.72
C LEU A 143 5.33 -5.27 17.88
N SER A 144 4.35 -4.98 18.75
CA SER A 144 4.56 -4.16 19.94
C SER A 144 5.56 -4.77 20.94
N GLU A 145 5.54 -6.08 21.11
CA GLU A 145 6.48 -6.81 21.97
C GLU A 145 7.88 -6.82 21.36
N LEU A 146 7.96 -7.10 20.06
CA LEU A 146 9.22 -7.05 19.32
C LEU A 146 9.84 -5.65 19.34
N ALA A 147 9.03 -4.61 19.15
CA ALA A 147 9.50 -3.23 19.20
C ALA A 147 10.03 -2.81 20.58
N ALA A 148 9.43 -3.34 21.66
CA ALA A 148 9.92 -3.11 23.01
C ALA A 148 11.26 -3.82 23.31
N GLU A 149 11.47 -4.99 22.72
CA GLU A 149 12.74 -5.73 22.85
C GLU A 149 13.88 -5.12 22.02
N LEU A 150 13.54 -4.57 20.87
CA LEU A 150 14.51 -3.91 20.00
C LEU A 150 14.74 -2.49 20.56
N SER A 151 15.82 -2.31 21.31
CA SER A 151 16.18 -0.98 21.79
C SER A 151 16.49 -0.03 20.63
N VAL A 152 16.21 1.26 20.79
CA VAL A 152 16.50 2.32 19.81
C VAL A 152 18.00 2.37 19.42
N THR A 153 18.85 1.77 20.23
CA THR A 153 20.31 1.64 19.99
C THR A 153 20.68 0.39 19.21
N HIS A 154 19.72 -0.45 18.81
CA HIS A 154 20.03 -1.64 18.05
C HIS A 154 20.50 -1.25 16.64
N LYS A 155 21.61 -1.84 16.18
CA LYS A 155 22.29 -1.54 14.89
C LYS A 155 21.39 -1.64 13.64
N ASN A 156 20.20 -2.20 13.78
CA ASN A 156 19.23 -2.42 12.69
C ASN A 156 18.13 -1.36 12.65
N PHE A 157 18.24 -0.29 13.42
CA PHE A 157 17.26 0.82 13.41
C PHE A 157 17.97 2.11 13.01
N ASP A 158 17.42 2.74 11.96
CA ASP A 158 17.76 4.11 11.63
C ASP A 158 16.67 5.04 12.16
N LEU A 159 17.06 6.05 12.91
CA LEU A 159 16.15 7.08 13.37
C LEU A 159 15.98 8.10 12.25
N VAL A 160 14.77 8.21 11.71
CA VAL A 160 14.45 9.18 10.67
C VAL A 160 13.50 10.22 11.21
N THR A 161 13.86 11.49 11.07
CA THR A 161 12.98 12.62 11.42
C THR A 161 12.16 13.04 10.20
N VAL A 162 10.84 12.86 10.28
CA VAL A 162 9.92 13.27 9.22
C VAL A 162 9.01 14.37 9.77
N LYS A 163 9.02 15.54 9.15
CA LYS A 163 8.19 16.70 9.57
C LYS A 163 8.26 16.99 11.07
N GLY A 164 9.45 16.95 11.67
CA GLY A 164 9.68 17.18 13.09
C GLY A 164 9.23 16.05 14.04
N ARG A 165 8.81 14.89 13.50
CA ARG A 165 8.52 13.69 14.28
C ARG A 165 9.61 12.65 14.04
N ASN A 166 10.12 12.07 15.13
CA ASN A 166 11.05 10.96 15.04
C ASN A 166 10.30 9.67 14.77
N SER A 167 10.70 8.96 13.73
CA SER A 167 10.18 7.65 13.37
C SER A 167 11.36 6.69 13.21
N SER A 168 11.22 5.47 13.74
CA SER A 168 12.22 4.42 13.54
C SER A 168 11.87 3.61 12.30
N LEU A 169 12.84 3.40 11.42
CA LEU A 169 12.74 2.49 10.28
C LEU A 169 13.55 1.24 10.58
N THR A 170 12.93 0.07 10.41
CA THR A 170 13.65 -1.19 10.33
C THR A 170 13.97 -1.47 8.87
N PRO A 171 15.23 -1.67 8.49
CA PRO A 171 15.53 -2.21 7.17
C PRO A 171 14.88 -3.59 7.06
N THR A 172 14.09 -3.78 6.01
CA THR A 172 13.48 -5.08 5.71
C THR A 172 14.62 -6.06 5.43
N MET A 173 14.79 -7.08 6.26
CA MET A 173 15.65 -8.20 5.90
C MET A 173 15.01 -8.92 4.71
N SER A 174 15.52 -8.65 3.52
CA SER A 174 15.23 -9.40 2.30
C SER A 174 16.07 -10.68 2.28
N THR A 175 15.86 -11.56 3.23
CA THR A 175 16.36 -12.94 3.14
C THR A 175 15.50 -13.81 4.04
N LEU A 176 14.37 -14.28 3.50
CA LEU A 176 13.86 -15.58 3.93
C LEU A 176 14.59 -16.61 3.07
N PRO A 177 15.40 -17.50 3.66
CA PRO A 177 15.85 -18.67 2.93
C PRO A 177 14.66 -19.58 2.66
N ALA A 178 14.70 -20.22 1.51
CA ALA A 178 13.75 -21.22 1.03
C ALA A 178 13.48 -22.33 2.05
#